data_ae10ef005ddc172d9ba3d21ee7a6da8c
#
_entry.id   ae10ef005ddc172d9ba3d21ee7a6da8c
#
_cell.length_a   1.000
_cell.length_b   1.000
_cell.length_c   1.000
_cell.angle_alpha   90.00
_cell.angle_beta   90.00
_cell.angle_gamma   90.00
#
_symmetry.space_group_name_H-M   'P 1'
#
loop_
_entity.id
_entity.type
_entity.pdbx_description
1 polymer ?
#
loop_
_entity_poly.entity_id
_entity_poly.type
_entity_poly.pdbx_seq_one_letter_code
_entity_poly.pdbx_strand_id
1 'polypeptide(L)'
;SNADFEPIILPKKTIFQLILLLEQNTGTIKVSNNKSKIKFEIDRCILISKVIDGRFPDYDKVVPKNNNKTLQIKLNEFKNSIERVTTVSSDRKEGLKMKVSKDSLQLSVSSPSSGDGVENINVKFDSEEMNISFNSRYLIDISSEIENDFIIINLKDAGSPVLIKDISDKNSFHVVMP
;
A
#
# COMPACT_ATOMS: atom_id res chain seq x y z
N SER A 1 17.83 -7.79 -24.80
CA SER A 1 19.20 -7.39 -24.46
C SER A 1 19.23 -7.01 -23.01
N ASN A 2 19.92 -7.79 -22.19
CA ASN A 2 20.22 -7.44 -20.80
C ASN A 2 21.25 -6.31 -20.83
N ALA A 3 20.79 -5.08 -20.68
CA ALA A 3 21.68 -3.99 -20.32
C ALA A 3 21.81 -4.03 -18.79
N ASP A 4 23.01 -4.31 -18.29
CA ASP A 4 23.34 -4.16 -16.88
C ASP A 4 23.30 -2.66 -16.52
N PHE A 5 22.15 -2.23 -16.02
CA PHE A 5 22.01 -0.90 -15.44
C PHE A 5 22.32 -0.98 -13.94
N GLU A 6 23.18 -0.10 -13.44
CA GLU A 6 23.26 0.12 -12.00
C GLU A 6 21.88 0.55 -11.47
N PRO A 7 21.43 0.04 -10.31
CA PRO A 7 20.16 0.45 -9.71
C PRO A 7 20.07 1.96 -9.54
N ILE A 8 18.97 2.55 -9.99
CA ILE A 8 18.70 3.97 -9.88
C ILE A 8 17.33 4.21 -9.24
N ILE A 9 17.17 5.34 -8.57
CA ILE A 9 15.89 5.74 -7.97
C ILE A 9 15.23 6.78 -8.88
N LEU A 10 14.00 6.46 -9.31
CA LEU A 10 13.21 7.36 -10.16
C LEU A 10 12.20 8.16 -9.32
N PRO A 11 11.99 9.45 -9.62
CA PRO A 11 10.91 10.23 -9.03
C PRO A 11 9.55 9.63 -9.38
N LYS A 12 8.63 9.56 -8.42
CA LYS A 12 7.25 9.08 -8.64
C LYS A 12 6.56 9.74 -9.82
N LYS A 13 6.76 11.06 -9.99
CA LYS A 13 6.21 11.82 -11.12
C LYS A 13 6.70 11.28 -12.48
N THR A 14 7.95 10.87 -12.56
CA THR A 14 8.52 10.28 -13.79
C THR A 14 7.84 8.98 -14.15
N ILE A 15 7.57 8.13 -13.15
CA ILE A 15 6.87 6.85 -13.34
C ILE A 15 5.45 7.09 -13.88
N PHE A 16 4.68 8.02 -13.29
CA PHE A 16 3.35 8.34 -13.80
C PHE A 16 3.36 8.85 -15.24
N GLN A 17 4.30 9.74 -15.60
CA GLN A 17 4.42 10.22 -16.97
C GLN A 17 4.82 9.10 -17.93
N LEU A 18 5.69 8.20 -17.50
CA LEU A 18 6.10 7.05 -18.30
C LEU A 18 4.91 6.11 -18.55
N ILE A 19 4.11 5.80 -17.54
CA ILE A 19 2.90 4.96 -17.67
C ILE A 19 1.97 5.56 -18.73
N LEU A 20 1.62 6.85 -18.63
CA LEU A 20 0.76 7.53 -19.60
C LEU A 20 1.29 7.47 -21.03
N LEU A 21 2.61 7.58 -21.21
CA LEU A 21 3.22 7.46 -22.53
C LEU A 21 3.19 6.02 -23.06
N LEU A 22 3.29 5.03 -22.18
CA LEU A 22 3.28 3.61 -22.54
C LEU A 22 1.88 3.10 -22.90
N GLU A 23 0.85 3.58 -22.23
CA GLU A 23 -0.55 3.22 -22.54
C GLU A 23 -0.94 3.61 -23.99
N GLN A 24 -0.29 4.62 -24.55
CA GLN A 24 -0.54 5.12 -25.90
C GLN A 24 0.39 4.51 -26.96
N ASN A 25 1.34 3.68 -26.55
CA ASN A 25 2.39 3.15 -27.43
C ASN A 25 2.61 1.66 -27.23
N THR A 26 2.58 0.91 -28.33
CA THR A 26 2.84 -0.54 -28.34
C THR A 26 4.25 -0.90 -28.87
N GLY A 27 5.06 0.11 -29.13
CA GLY A 27 6.39 -0.03 -29.73
C GLY A 27 7.52 -0.30 -28.75
N THR A 28 8.73 -0.30 -29.25
CA THR A 28 9.95 -0.48 -28.45
C THR A 28 10.35 0.80 -27.74
N ILE A 29 10.76 0.68 -26.48
CA ILE A 29 11.30 1.77 -25.69
C ILE A 29 12.81 1.66 -25.66
N LYS A 30 13.50 2.74 -26.00
CA LYS A 30 14.93 2.84 -25.79
C LYS A 30 15.20 3.59 -24.50
N VAL A 31 15.88 2.92 -23.57
CA VAL A 31 16.24 3.48 -22.26
C VAL A 31 17.74 3.72 -22.23
N SER A 32 18.15 4.92 -21.82
CA SER A 32 19.54 5.26 -21.58
C SER A 32 19.68 6.09 -20.31
N ASN A 33 20.72 5.84 -19.53
CA ASN A 33 20.98 6.58 -18.30
C ASN A 33 22.45 7.01 -18.20
N ASN A 34 22.67 7.98 -17.35
CA ASN A 34 23.96 8.33 -16.77
C ASN A 34 23.76 8.54 -15.24
N LYS A 35 24.84 8.86 -14.51
CA LYS A 35 24.80 9.02 -13.04
C LYS A 35 23.75 10.01 -12.51
N SER A 36 23.24 10.93 -13.34
CA SER A 36 22.34 12.00 -12.90
C SER A 36 20.98 12.04 -13.61
N LYS A 37 20.87 11.40 -14.77
CA LYS A 37 19.67 11.46 -15.61
C LYS A 37 19.37 10.13 -16.26
N ILE A 38 18.08 9.87 -16.49
CA ILE A 38 17.56 8.80 -17.32
C ILE A 38 16.74 9.38 -18.47
N LYS A 39 16.85 8.78 -19.64
CA LYS A 39 16.11 9.13 -20.85
C LYS A 39 15.34 7.93 -21.36
N PHE A 40 14.07 8.13 -21.66
CA PHE A 40 13.19 7.17 -22.34
C PHE A 40 12.84 7.76 -23.71
N GLU A 41 13.13 7.03 -24.77
CA GLU A 41 12.74 7.35 -26.14
C GLU A 41 11.62 6.39 -26.55
N ILE A 42 10.43 6.95 -26.78
CA ILE A 42 9.19 6.22 -27.04
C ILE A 42 8.57 6.84 -28.29
N ASP A 43 8.64 6.16 -29.41
CA ASP A 43 8.19 6.67 -30.72
C ASP A 43 8.73 8.09 -30.99
N ARG A 44 7.85 9.10 -31.05
CA ARG A 44 8.22 10.50 -31.27
C ARG A 44 8.45 11.29 -29.97
N CYS A 45 8.29 10.65 -28.83
CA CYS A 45 8.41 11.29 -27.54
C CYS A 45 9.74 10.96 -26.86
N ILE A 46 10.32 11.95 -26.19
CA ILE A 46 11.50 11.77 -25.33
C ILE A 46 11.16 12.28 -23.95
N LEU A 47 11.21 11.37 -22.96
CA LEU A 47 11.07 11.72 -21.55
C LEU A 47 12.46 11.69 -20.89
N ILE A 48 12.87 12.81 -20.32
CA ILE A 48 14.12 12.93 -19.57
C ILE A 48 13.80 13.31 -18.13
N SER A 49 14.37 12.56 -17.20
CA SER A 49 14.24 12.82 -15.76
C SER A 49 15.59 12.84 -15.08
N LYS A 50 15.71 13.63 -14.01
CA LYS A 50 16.80 13.46 -13.05
C LYS A 50 16.54 12.20 -12.22
N VAL A 51 17.58 11.46 -11.90
CA VAL A 51 17.52 10.39 -10.90
C VAL A 51 17.64 11.00 -9.50
N ILE A 52 17.06 10.32 -8.51
CA ILE A 52 17.21 10.71 -7.11
C ILE A 52 18.57 10.19 -6.63
N ASP A 53 19.40 11.10 -6.13
CA ASP A 53 20.67 10.74 -5.50
C ASP A 53 20.35 10.16 -4.11
N GLY A 54 20.67 8.89 -3.94
CA GLY A 54 20.41 8.17 -2.70
C GLY A 54 20.52 6.66 -2.86
N ARG A 55 20.50 5.97 -1.74
CA ARG A 55 20.43 4.52 -1.68
C ARG A 55 19.00 4.09 -1.40
N PHE A 56 18.44 3.24 -2.23
CA PHE A 56 17.14 2.66 -1.95
C PHE A 56 17.23 1.81 -0.66
N PRO A 57 16.29 1.96 0.29
CA PRO A 57 16.28 1.14 1.49
C PRO A 57 16.25 -0.36 1.16
N ASP A 58 16.97 -1.14 1.95
CA ASP A 58 16.94 -2.60 1.87
C ASP A 58 15.58 -3.08 2.40
N TYR A 59 14.65 -3.35 1.49
CA TYR A 59 13.28 -3.72 1.84
C TYR A 59 13.22 -5.06 2.61
N ASP A 60 14.16 -5.97 2.40
CA ASP A 60 14.23 -7.24 3.13
C ASP A 60 14.38 -7.05 4.64
N LYS A 61 14.94 -5.91 5.06
CA LYS A 61 15.08 -5.57 6.47
C LYS A 61 13.81 -5.01 7.10
N VAL A 62 12.90 -4.47 6.29
CA VAL A 62 11.63 -3.91 6.78
C VAL A 62 10.47 -4.89 6.69
N VAL A 63 10.60 -5.96 5.90
CA VAL A 63 9.58 -7.02 5.82
C VAL A 63 9.52 -7.79 7.14
N PRO A 64 8.40 -7.76 7.88
CA PRO A 64 8.28 -8.44 9.15
C PRO A 64 8.29 -9.96 8.96
N LYS A 65 9.11 -10.66 9.75
CA LYS A 65 9.27 -12.13 9.65
C LYS A 65 8.47 -12.92 10.69
N ASN A 66 7.97 -12.25 11.74
CA ASN A 66 7.35 -12.90 12.90
C ASN A 66 5.88 -12.50 13.11
N ASN A 67 5.18 -12.13 12.07
CA ASN A 67 3.76 -11.78 12.12
C ASN A 67 2.93 -13.07 12.04
N ASN A 68 2.68 -13.69 13.20
CA ASN A 68 2.04 -14.99 13.34
C ASN A 68 0.52 -14.94 13.56
N LYS A 69 -0.05 -13.74 13.77
CA LYS A 69 -1.49 -13.54 13.94
C LYS A 69 -2.09 -13.17 12.56
N THR A 70 -2.95 -14.04 12.06
CA THR A 70 -3.53 -13.88 10.72
C THR A 70 -4.96 -13.37 10.80
N LEU A 71 -5.22 -12.23 10.19
CA LEU A 71 -6.54 -11.63 10.05
C LEU A 71 -6.96 -11.72 8.57
N GLN A 72 -8.06 -12.42 8.30
CA GLN A 72 -8.67 -12.52 6.97
C GLN A 72 -9.97 -11.72 6.92
N ILE A 73 -10.10 -10.84 5.94
CA ILE A 73 -11.22 -9.91 5.80
C ILE A 73 -11.75 -9.97 4.37
N LYS A 74 -13.05 -9.82 4.17
CA LYS A 74 -13.64 -9.58 2.85
C LYS A 74 -13.23 -8.19 2.36
N LEU A 75 -12.57 -8.12 1.20
CA LEU A 75 -11.97 -6.90 0.68
C LEU A 75 -12.96 -5.75 0.54
N ASN A 76 -14.08 -5.99 -0.15
CA ASN A 76 -15.09 -4.95 -0.40
C ASN A 76 -15.73 -4.44 0.90
N GLU A 77 -16.01 -5.33 1.86
CA GLU A 77 -16.56 -4.96 3.15
C GLU A 77 -15.57 -4.08 3.93
N PHE A 78 -14.30 -4.48 3.97
CA PHE A 78 -13.23 -3.73 4.61
C PHE A 78 -13.05 -2.33 4.00
N LYS A 79 -12.90 -2.23 2.69
CA LYS A 79 -12.73 -0.97 1.97
C LYS A 79 -13.90 -0.03 2.21
N ASN A 80 -15.14 -0.50 2.00
CA ASN A 80 -16.34 0.31 2.19
C ASN A 80 -16.50 0.78 3.65
N SER A 81 -16.18 -0.07 4.63
CA SER A 81 -16.24 0.30 6.05
C SER A 81 -15.20 1.36 6.41
N ILE A 82 -13.97 1.26 5.89
CA ILE A 82 -12.98 2.32 6.07
C ILE A 82 -13.47 3.63 5.46
N GLU A 83 -13.99 3.60 4.24
CA GLU A 83 -14.51 4.79 3.58
C GLU A 83 -15.63 5.44 4.38
N ARG A 84 -16.58 4.65 4.94
CA ARG A 84 -17.68 5.17 5.75
C ARG A 84 -17.21 5.78 7.07
N VAL A 85 -16.38 5.07 7.86
CA VAL A 85 -15.91 5.60 9.15
C VAL A 85 -15.01 6.83 8.99
N THR A 86 -14.34 6.97 7.86
CA THR A 86 -13.48 8.12 7.59
C THR A 86 -14.24 9.35 7.08
N THR A 87 -15.55 9.27 6.80
CA THR A 87 -16.36 10.43 6.40
C THR A 87 -16.49 11.48 7.50
N VAL A 88 -16.34 11.10 8.77
CA VAL A 88 -16.33 12.01 9.91
C VAL A 88 -15.04 12.84 10.01
N SER A 89 -13.98 12.44 9.29
CA SER A 89 -12.69 13.13 9.26
C SER A 89 -12.60 14.09 8.08
N SER A 90 -12.52 15.38 8.30
CA SER A 90 -12.41 16.37 7.22
C SER A 90 -11.12 16.27 6.44
N ASP A 91 -10.02 15.84 7.08
CA ASP A 91 -8.67 15.84 6.50
C ASP A 91 -8.12 14.45 6.17
N ARG A 92 -8.83 13.36 6.50
CA ARG A 92 -8.35 11.96 6.41
C ARG A 92 -6.95 11.74 7.04
N LYS A 93 -6.56 12.62 7.95
CA LYS A 93 -5.29 12.55 8.69
C LYS A 93 -5.43 11.85 10.03
N GLU A 94 -6.67 11.72 10.50
CA GLU A 94 -6.95 11.04 11.76
C GLU A 94 -6.69 9.54 11.58
N GLY A 95 -6.09 8.96 12.61
CA GLY A 95 -5.75 7.53 12.60
C GLY A 95 -7.01 6.68 12.62
N LEU A 96 -7.11 5.75 11.70
CA LEU A 96 -8.10 4.67 11.75
C LEU A 96 -7.68 3.69 12.84
N LYS A 97 -8.48 3.57 13.89
CA LYS A 97 -8.28 2.57 14.93
C LYS A 97 -8.96 1.26 14.52
N MET A 98 -8.22 0.17 14.63
CA MET A 98 -8.68 -1.19 14.39
C MET A 98 -8.60 -1.96 15.71
N LYS A 99 -9.74 -2.32 16.28
CA LYS A 99 -9.82 -3.25 17.38
C LYS A 99 -10.14 -4.64 16.81
N VAL A 100 -9.16 -5.51 16.83
CA VAL A 100 -9.27 -6.88 16.31
C VAL A 100 -9.53 -7.81 17.47
N SER A 101 -10.60 -8.57 17.41
CA SER A 101 -10.95 -9.59 18.38
C SER A 101 -11.41 -10.86 17.67
N LYS A 102 -11.69 -11.93 18.39
CA LYS A 102 -12.12 -13.18 17.79
C LYS A 102 -13.32 -12.96 16.88
N ASP A 103 -13.14 -13.28 15.58
CA ASP A 103 -14.12 -13.19 14.50
C ASP A 103 -14.77 -11.81 14.29
N SER A 104 -14.19 -10.75 14.89
CA SER A 104 -14.73 -9.39 14.81
C SER A 104 -13.62 -8.35 14.65
N LEU A 105 -13.86 -7.38 13.79
CA LEU A 105 -13.03 -6.20 13.61
C LEU A 105 -13.89 -4.95 13.76
N GLN A 106 -13.58 -4.13 14.75
CA GLN A 106 -14.15 -2.80 14.90
C GLN A 106 -13.20 -1.77 14.30
N LEU A 107 -13.73 -0.97 13.38
CA LEU A 107 -13.07 0.18 12.78
C LEU A 107 -13.62 1.44 13.42
N SER A 108 -12.77 2.37 13.84
CA SER A 108 -13.22 3.64 14.40
C SER A 108 -12.28 4.79 14.05
N VAL A 109 -12.90 5.96 13.83
CA VAL A 109 -12.24 7.26 13.65
C VAL A 109 -12.93 8.25 14.56
N SER A 110 -12.17 9.07 15.26
CA SER A 110 -12.70 10.12 16.13
C SER A 110 -12.17 11.46 15.66
N SER A 111 -13.08 12.39 15.41
CA SER A 111 -12.78 13.77 15.00
C SER A 111 -13.36 14.76 16.03
N PRO A 112 -12.54 15.63 16.61
CA PRO A 112 -13.03 16.62 17.59
C PRO A 112 -14.10 17.57 17.05
N SER A 113 -14.13 17.77 15.73
CA SER A 113 -15.06 18.71 15.07
C SER A 113 -16.30 18.05 14.49
N SER A 114 -16.25 16.77 14.16
CA SER A 114 -17.28 16.09 13.36
C SER A 114 -17.86 14.85 14.04
N GLY A 115 -17.33 14.45 15.20
CA GLY A 115 -17.81 13.29 15.95
C GLY A 115 -17.08 12.00 15.66
N ASP A 116 -17.71 10.87 15.96
CA ASP A 116 -17.11 9.55 15.90
C ASP A 116 -17.77 8.70 14.81
N GLY A 117 -16.96 8.01 14.03
CA GLY A 117 -17.38 6.95 13.11
C GLY A 117 -16.97 5.60 13.68
N VAL A 118 -17.90 4.65 13.79
CA VAL A 118 -17.63 3.30 14.28
C VAL A 118 -18.38 2.29 13.42
N GLU A 119 -17.68 1.25 12.97
CA GLU A 119 -18.26 0.08 12.29
C GLU A 119 -17.66 -1.21 12.80
N ASN A 120 -18.49 -2.27 12.77
CA ASN A 120 -18.06 -3.62 13.09
C ASN A 120 -18.27 -4.51 11.87
N ILE A 121 -17.26 -5.27 11.52
CA ILE A 121 -17.29 -6.22 10.41
C ILE A 121 -16.86 -7.62 10.89
N ASN A 122 -17.43 -8.64 10.25
CA ASN A 122 -17.06 -10.02 10.53
C ASN A 122 -15.76 -10.37 9.80
N VAL A 123 -14.85 -10.99 10.52
CA VAL A 123 -13.53 -11.39 10.01
C VAL A 123 -13.22 -12.82 10.46
N LYS A 124 -12.13 -13.39 9.93
CA LYS A 124 -11.54 -14.62 10.50
C LYS A 124 -10.29 -14.23 11.26
N PHE A 125 -10.35 -14.33 12.58
CA PHE A 125 -9.22 -14.06 13.47
C PHE A 125 -9.36 -14.94 14.72
N ASP A 126 -8.32 -15.70 15.04
CA ASP A 126 -8.28 -16.59 16.20
C ASP A 126 -6.98 -16.39 16.98
N SER A 127 -6.82 -15.17 17.48
CA SER A 127 -5.68 -14.79 18.32
C SER A 127 -6.13 -13.79 19.39
N GLU A 128 -5.22 -13.36 20.24
CA GLU A 128 -5.50 -12.39 21.30
C GLU A 128 -5.98 -11.06 20.73
N GLU A 129 -6.93 -10.44 21.44
CA GLU A 129 -7.44 -9.11 21.11
C GLU A 129 -6.29 -8.09 21.04
N MET A 130 -6.35 -7.22 20.04
CA MET A 130 -5.39 -6.15 19.91
C MET A 130 -6.02 -4.87 19.34
N ASN A 131 -5.42 -3.74 19.71
CA ASN A 131 -5.74 -2.43 19.17
C ASN A 131 -4.54 -1.92 18.38
N ILE A 132 -4.75 -1.56 17.12
CA ILE A 132 -3.71 -1.04 16.24
C ILE A 132 -4.29 0.12 15.43
N SER A 133 -3.48 1.10 15.08
CA SER A 133 -3.96 2.28 14.33
C SER A 133 -3.14 2.47 13.05
N PHE A 134 -3.81 2.90 11.99
CA PHE A 134 -3.19 3.15 10.71
C PHE A 134 -3.66 4.45 10.08
N ASN A 135 -2.88 4.97 9.16
CA ASN A 135 -3.38 5.94 8.22
C ASN A 135 -4.36 5.24 7.27
N SER A 136 -5.63 5.63 7.32
CA SER A 136 -6.72 5.02 6.52
C SER A 136 -6.44 5.04 5.02
N ARG A 137 -5.75 6.08 4.54
CA ARG A 137 -5.43 6.24 3.12
C ARG A 137 -4.55 5.09 2.61
N TYR A 138 -3.56 4.67 3.38
CA TYR A 138 -2.70 3.55 2.98
C TYR A 138 -3.49 2.25 2.85
N LEU A 139 -4.43 2.00 3.76
CA LEU A 139 -5.26 0.81 3.69
C LEU A 139 -6.22 0.85 2.51
N ILE A 140 -6.80 2.01 2.17
CA ILE A 140 -7.65 2.19 0.99
C ILE A 140 -6.83 2.00 -0.30
N ASP A 141 -5.66 2.64 -0.39
CA ASP A 141 -4.78 2.54 -1.56
C ASP A 141 -4.41 1.06 -1.81
N ILE A 142 -3.97 0.34 -0.77
CA ILE A 142 -3.64 -1.10 -0.87
C ILE A 142 -4.86 -1.92 -1.25
N SER A 143 -6.01 -1.67 -0.62
CA SER A 143 -7.25 -2.40 -0.93
C SER A 143 -7.72 -2.18 -2.37
N SER A 144 -7.28 -1.12 -3.02
CA SER A 144 -7.61 -0.83 -4.42
C SER A 144 -6.73 -1.56 -5.43
N GLU A 145 -5.56 -2.05 -5.00
CA GLU A 145 -4.63 -2.82 -5.81
C GLU A 145 -4.85 -4.34 -5.71
N ILE A 146 -5.64 -4.78 -4.74
CA ILE A 146 -5.94 -6.21 -4.54
C ILE A 146 -7.15 -6.59 -5.40
N GLU A 147 -7.02 -7.65 -6.19
CA GLU A 147 -8.05 -8.13 -7.11
C GLU A 147 -8.92 -9.26 -6.52
N ASN A 148 -8.49 -9.87 -5.41
CA ASN A 148 -9.20 -10.98 -4.77
C ASN A 148 -10.34 -10.51 -3.87
N ASP A 149 -11.31 -11.40 -3.58
CA ASP A 149 -12.39 -11.13 -2.63
C ASP A 149 -11.94 -10.98 -1.17
N PHE A 150 -10.75 -11.43 -0.84
CA PHE A 150 -10.21 -11.43 0.52
C PHE A 150 -8.82 -10.81 0.60
N ILE A 151 -8.60 -10.06 1.68
CA ILE A 151 -7.31 -9.53 2.08
C ILE A 151 -6.81 -10.27 3.32
N ILE A 152 -5.52 -10.57 3.36
CA ILE A 152 -4.85 -11.16 4.51
C ILE A 152 -3.93 -10.13 5.14
N ILE A 153 -4.12 -9.89 6.44
CA ILE A 153 -3.25 -9.02 7.23
C ILE A 153 -2.55 -9.88 8.29
N ASN A 154 -1.24 -9.97 8.20
CA ASN A 154 -0.43 -10.66 9.19
C ASN A 154 0.08 -9.64 10.22
N LEU A 155 -0.23 -9.90 11.48
CA LEU A 155 -0.01 -9.04 12.64
C LEU A 155 0.93 -9.71 13.64
N LYS A 156 1.63 -8.90 14.43
CA LYS A 156 2.41 -9.36 15.59
C LYS A 156 1.90 -8.68 16.86
N ASP A 157 2.04 -7.39 16.94
CA ASP A 157 1.63 -6.53 18.07
C ASP A 157 1.19 -5.15 17.56
N ALA A 158 0.77 -4.27 18.45
CA ALA A 158 0.21 -2.96 18.11
C ALA A 158 1.21 -1.95 17.50
N GLY A 159 2.49 -2.17 17.66
CA GLY A 159 3.55 -1.24 17.22
C GLY A 159 4.45 -1.79 16.11
N SER A 160 4.29 -3.07 15.76
CA SER A 160 5.09 -3.71 14.72
C SER A 160 4.49 -3.49 13.32
N PRO A 161 5.33 -3.40 12.28
CA PRO A 161 4.84 -3.35 10.90
C PRO A 161 3.93 -4.53 10.60
N VAL A 162 2.87 -4.30 9.83
CA VAL A 162 1.98 -5.36 9.36
C VAL A 162 2.29 -5.74 7.92
N LEU A 163 2.04 -6.99 7.59
CA LEU A 163 2.20 -7.51 6.24
C LEU A 163 0.82 -7.80 5.65
N ILE A 164 0.49 -7.11 4.58
CA ILE A 164 -0.77 -7.27 3.85
C ILE A 164 -0.49 -8.03 2.56
N LYS A 165 -1.30 -9.04 2.26
CA LYS A 165 -1.13 -9.91 1.10
C LYS A 165 -2.44 -10.09 0.35
N ASP A 166 -2.33 -10.19 -0.96
CA ASP A 166 -3.34 -10.80 -1.82
C ASP A 166 -3.18 -12.32 -1.78
N ILE A 167 -4.28 -13.05 -1.61
CA ILE A 167 -4.26 -14.52 -1.62
C ILE A 167 -3.95 -15.05 -3.03
N SER A 168 -4.34 -14.33 -4.07
CA SER A 168 -4.18 -14.72 -5.47
C SER A 168 -2.78 -14.48 -6.01
N ASP A 169 -2.08 -13.47 -5.50
CA ASP A 169 -0.72 -13.12 -5.91
C ASP A 169 0.31 -13.33 -4.79
N LYS A 170 1.02 -14.45 -4.87
CA LYS A 170 2.07 -14.80 -3.90
C LYS A 170 3.32 -13.92 -4.00
N ASN A 171 3.46 -13.16 -5.09
CA ASN A 171 4.63 -12.32 -5.34
C ASN A 171 4.40 -10.87 -4.91
N SER A 172 3.16 -10.50 -4.58
CA SER A 172 2.79 -9.17 -4.12
C SER A 172 2.53 -9.15 -2.63
N PHE A 173 3.12 -8.18 -1.95
CA PHE A 173 2.84 -7.90 -0.54
C PHE A 173 3.08 -6.42 -0.23
N HIS A 174 2.39 -5.93 0.78
CA HIS A 174 2.52 -4.57 1.26
C HIS A 174 2.93 -4.57 2.73
N VAL A 175 3.86 -3.70 3.10
CA VAL A 175 4.27 -3.49 4.50
C VAL A 175 3.76 -2.13 4.94
N VAL A 176 2.99 -2.11 6.03
CA VAL A 176 2.40 -0.88 6.58
C VAL A 176 2.82 -0.72 8.03
N MET A 177 3.29 0.48 8.34
CA MET A 177 3.59 0.88 9.72
C MET A 177 2.31 1.38 10.40
N PRO A 178 2.07 0.96 11.63
CA PRO A 178 0.98 1.49 12.45
C PRO A 178 1.24 2.92 12.92
#